data_f46c864d3854b417bc6f6d973e18b10b
#
_entry.id   f46c864d3854b417bc6f6d973e18b10b
#
_cell.length_a   1.000
_cell.length_b   1.000
_cell.length_c   1.000
_cell.angle_alpha   90.00
_cell.angle_beta   90.00
_cell.angle_gamma   90.00
#
_symmetry.space_group_name_H-M   'P 1'
#
loop_
_entity.id
_entity.type
_entity.pdbx_description
1 polymer ?
#
loop_
_entity_poly.entity_id
_entity_poly.type
_entity_poly.pdbx_seq_one_letter_code
_entity_poly.pdbx_strand_id
1 'polypeptide(L)' 'MRIVLFCEQKYAINILTPIQEEALKSGGHDILWYVHSRNIPDFPLKDRVKWTDSIQKIYDYSPEAIFVPCNIVPY' A
#
# COMPACT_ATOMS: atom_id res chain seq x y z
N MET A 1 -10.89 -9.93 0.78
CA MET A 1 -9.62 -10.11 0.05
C MET A 1 -8.51 -9.36 0.72
N ARG A 2 -7.35 -9.96 0.83
CA ARG A 2 -6.18 -9.30 1.39
C ARG A 2 -5.45 -8.58 0.27
N ILE A 3 -5.29 -7.27 0.40
CA ILE A 3 -4.73 -6.43 -0.62
C ILE A 3 -3.54 -5.67 -0.06
N VAL A 4 -2.45 -5.62 -0.82
CA VAL A 4 -1.30 -4.81 -0.44
C VAL A 4 -1.24 -3.62 -1.40
N LEU A 5 -1.09 -2.42 -0.85
CA LEU A 5 -0.85 -1.21 -1.63
C LEU A 5 0.63 -0.86 -1.45
N PHE A 6 1.40 -1.03 -2.54
CA PHE A 6 2.85 -0.95 -2.45
C PHE A 6 3.32 0.47 -2.77
N CYS A 7 3.70 1.22 -1.74
CA CYS A 7 4.11 2.60 -1.88
C CYS A 7 5.62 2.71 -1.74
N GLU A 8 6.34 2.55 -2.84
CA GLU A 8 7.78 2.68 -2.82
C GLU A 8 8.20 4.12 -3.08
N GLN A 9 7.44 4.84 -3.87
CA GLN A 9 7.75 6.22 -4.20
C GLN A 9 6.70 7.13 -3.58
N LYS A 10 7.12 8.34 -3.23
CA LYS A 10 6.22 9.26 -2.56
C LYS A 10 4.97 9.57 -3.37
N TYR A 11 5.08 9.68 -4.68
CA TYR A 11 3.92 10.00 -5.50
C TYR A 11 2.87 8.89 -5.49
N ALA A 12 3.28 7.68 -5.11
CA ALA A 12 2.35 6.55 -5.08
C ALA A 12 1.24 6.75 -4.07
N ILE A 13 1.47 7.58 -3.04
CA ILE A 13 0.46 7.83 -2.02
C ILE A 13 -0.80 8.40 -2.68
N ASN A 14 -0.63 9.35 -3.59
CA ASN A 14 -1.76 9.99 -4.26
C ASN A 14 -2.47 9.04 -5.23
N ILE A 15 -1.74 8.10 -5.80
CA ILE A 15 -2.31 7.14 -6.74
C ILE A 15 -3.06 6.04 -5.97
N LEU A 16 -2.52 5.62 -4.84
CA LEU A 16 -3.10 4.51 -4.09
C LEU A 16 -4.24 4.90 -3.15
N THR A 17 -4.30 6.16 -2.73
CA THR A 17 -5.36 6.62 -1.82
C THR A 17 -6.77 6.37 -2.38
N PRO A 18 -7.06 6.66 -3.65
CA PRO A 18 -8.39 6.37 -4.20
C PRO A 18 -8.73 4.87 -4.15
N ILE A 19 -7.72 4.02 -4.31
CA ILE A 19 -7.92 2.57 -4.26
C ILE A 19 -8.30 2.17 -2.83
N GLN A 20 -7.62 2.73 -1.84
CA GLN A 20 -7.92 2.52 -0.43
C GLN A 20 -9.37 2.93 -0.13
N GLU A 21 -9.79 4.11 -0.61
CA GLU A 21 -11.12 4.60 -0.36
C GLU A 21 -12.17 3.72 -1.00
N GLU A 22 -11.93 3.28 -2.21
CA GLU A 22 -12.87 2.42 -2.92
C GLU A 22 -13.01 1.07 -2.25
N ALA A 23 -11.90 0.52 -1.77
CA ALA A 23 -11.93 -0.76 -1.06
C ALA A 23 -12.71 -0.65 0.25
N LEU A 24 -12.59 0.48 0.94
CA LEU A 24 -13.36 0.71 2.16
C LEU A 24 -14.85 0.79 1.85
N LYS A 25 -15.22 1.43 0.75
CA LYS A 25 -16.61 1.52 0.37
C LYS A 25 -17.19 0.18 0.02
N SER A 26 -16.42 -0.66 -0.66
CA SER A 26 -16.90 -1.98 -1.08
C SER A 26 -17.04 -2.92 0.10
N GLY A 27 -16.22 -2.72 1.14
CA GLY A 27 -16.24 -3.61 2.31
C GLY A 27 -15.64 -4.98 2.02
N GLY A 28 -15.39 -5.73 3.03
CA GLY A 28 -14.90 -7.08 2.87
C GLY A 28 -13.45 -7.23 2.46
N HIS A 29 -12.68 -6.15 2.46
CA HIS A 29 -11.27 -6.18 2.10
C HIS A 29 -10.40 -5.82 3.29
N ASP A 30 -9.25 -6.48 3.39
CA ASP A 30 -8.27 -6.16 4.40
C ASP A 30 -7.07 -5.59 3.64
N ILE A 31 -6.61 -4.41 4.00
CA ILE A 31 -5.58 -3.71 3.26
C ILE A 31 -4.36 -3.46 4.12
N LEU A 32 -3.20 -3.78 3.57
CA LEU A 32 -1.94 -3.48 4.21
C LEU A 32 -1.11 -2.63 3.25
N TRP A 33 -0.61 -1.51 3.71
CA TRP A 33 0.26 -0.68 2.91
C TRP A 33 1.72 -1.05 3.16
N TYR A 34 2.49 -1.18 2.10
CA TYR A 34 3.94 -1.22 2.24
C TYR A 34 4.42 0.19 1.96
N VAL A 35 5.16 0.78 2.89
CA VAL A 35 5.68 2.13 2.74
C VAL A 35 7.18 2.08 2.94
N HIS A 36 7.96 2.46 1.91
CA HIS A 36 9.41 2.44 2.02
C HIS A 36 9.82 3.40 3.15
N SER A 37 10.80 3.03 3.93
CA SER A 37 11.20 3.77 5.13
C SER A 37 11.44 5.25 4.87
N ARG A 38 11.99 5.61 3.72
CA ARG A 38 12.25 7.02 3.40
C ARG A 38 10.97 7.84 3.24
N ASN A 39 9.84 7.21 3.02
CA ASN A 39 8.56 7.90 2.82
C ASN A 39 7.70 7.96 4.08
N ILE A 40 8.10 7.28 5.13
CA ILE A 40 7.30 7.22 6.35
C ILE A 40 7.04 8.60 6.96
N PRO A 41 8.01 9.49 7.06
CA PRO A 41 7.77 10.79 7.68
C PRO A 41 6.68 11.59 6.97
N ASP A 42 6.53 11.36 5.67
CA ASP A 42 5.57 12.11 4.87
C ASP A 42 4.30 11.32 4.59
N PHE A 43 4.16 10.15 5.15
CA PHE A 43 3.00 9.30 4.88
C PHE A 43 1.80 9.81 5.69
N PRO A 44 0.82 10.44 5.05
CA PRO A 44 -0.26 11.08 5.79
C PRO A 44 -1.25 10.12 6.41
N LEU A 45 -1.26 8.88 6.00
CA LEU A 45 -2.23 7.91 6.49
C LEU A 45 -1.68 7.00 7.58
N LYS A 46 -0.48 7.27 8.08
CA LYS A 46 0.18 6.32 8.99
C LYS A 46 -0.59 6.03 10.27
N ASP A 47 -1.45 6.96 10.71
CA ASP A 47 -2.25 6.74 11.91
C ASP A 47 -3.65 6.21 11.57
N ARG A 48 -3.95 5.99 10.32
CA ARG A 48 -5.30 5.65 9.87
C ARG A 48 -5.38 4.31 9.15
N VAL A 49 -4.27 3.75 8.74
CA VAL A 49 -4.25 2.48 8.00
C VAL A 49 -3.18 1.57 8.57
N LYS A 50 -3.25 0.29 8.24
CA LYS A 50 -2.20 -0.66 8.60
C LYS A 50 -1.09 -0.49 7.58
N TRP A 51 0.13 -0.37 8.02
CA TRP A 51 1.28 -0.25 7.12
C TRP A 51 2.51 -0.90 7.70
N THR A 52 3.46 -1.20 6.84
CA THR A 52 4.73 -1.77 7.25
C THR A 52 5.82 -1.31 6.29
N ASP A 53 7.05 -1.27 6.75
CA ASP A 53 8.19 -1.02 5.88
C ASP A 53 8.99 -2.31 5.68
N SER A 54 8.46 -3.45 6.09
CA SER A 54 9.14 -4.72 6.00
C SER A 54 8.57 -5.59 4.90
N ILE A 55 9.42 -5.95 3.95
CA ILE A 55 9.01 -6.85 2.86
C ILE A 55 8.63 -8.21 3.43
N GLN A 56 9.30 -8.65 4.48
CA GLN A 56 8.99 -9.95 5.09
C GLN A 56 7.53 -9.97 5.60
N LYS A 57 7.08 -8.87 6.17
CA LYS A 57 5.71 -8.81 6.65
C LYS A 57 4.71 -8.88 5.50
N ILE A 58 5.07 -8.39 4.31
CA ILE A 58 4.22 -8.51 3.15
C ILE A 58 4.09 -9.98 2.75
N TYR A 59 5.18 -10.72 2.75
CA TYR A 59 5.13 -12.15 2.46
C TYR A 59 4.28 -12.88 3.50
N ASP A 60 4.46 -12.55 4.76
CA ASP A 60 3.72 -13.23 5.83
C ASP A 60 2.22 -12.92 5.76
N TYR A 61 1.87 -11.78 5.23
CA TYR A 61 0.50 -11.37 5.09
C TYR A 61 -0.22 -12.19 4.00
N SER A 62 0.52 -12.73 3.07
CA SER A 62 -0.01 -13.54 1.98
C SER A 62 -1.11 -12.82 1.21
N PRO A 63 -0.81 -11.69 0.60
CA PRO A 63 -1.85 -10.93 -0.09
C PRO A 63 -2.38 -11.65 -1.31
N GLU A 64 -3.64 -11.43 -1.62
CA GLU A 64 -4.25 -11.99 -2.80
C GLU A 64 -4.09 -11.04 -3.99
N ALA A 65 -3.83 -9.77 -3.75
CA ALA A 65 -3.57 -8.79 -4.79
C ALA A 65 -2.58 -7.75 -4.29
N ILE A 66 -1.70 -7.26 -5.17
CA ILE A 66 -0.76 -6.22 -4.84
C ILE A 66 -0.87 -5.16 -5.92
N PHE A 67 -1.09 -3.91 -5.51
CA PHE A 67 -1.14 -2.80 -6.45
C PHE A 67 0.17 -2.04 -6.35
N VAL A 68 0.90 -1.99 -7.46
CA VAL A 68 2.19 -1.35 -7.53
C VAL A 68 2.12 -0.24 -8.56
N PRO A 69 1.80 0.97 -8.17
CA PRO A 69 1.61 2.05 -9.12
C PRO A 69 2.93 2.66 -9.53
N CYS A 70 3.87 1.92 -9.98
CA CYS A 70 5.06 2.51 -10.39
C CYS A 70 5.17 2.53 -11.80
N ASN A 71 5.71 3.54 -12.34
CA ASN A 71 5.91 3.70 -13.68
C ASN A 71 7.06 3.05 -14.09
N ILE A 72 7.42 2.01 -13.64
CA ILE A 72 8.51 1.44 -13.97
C ILE A 72 8.52 0.92 -15.19
N VAL A 73 9.42 1.18 -15.85
CA VAL A 73 9.67 0.71 -16.95
C VAL A 73 10.52 -0.35 -16.87
N PRO A 74 10.30 -1.30 -17.06
CA PRO A 74 11.07 -2.33 -16.93
C PRO A 74 12.06 -2.40 -17.83
N TYR A 75 12.26 -2.33 -18.52
CA TYR A 75 13.31 -2.51 -19.22
C TYR A 75 13.26 -3.64 -20.01
#